data_c3c442e0c679fd7b11c897d91fc91626
#
_entry.id   c3c442e0c679fd7b11c897d91fc91626
#
_cell.length_a   1.000
_cell.length_b   1.000
_cell.length_c   1.000
_cell.angle_alpha   90.00
_cell.angle_beta   90.00
_cell.angle_gamma   90.00
#
_symmetry.space_group_name_H-M   'P 1'
#
loop_
_entity.id
_entity.type
_entity.pdbx_description
1 polymer ?
#
loop_
_entity_poly.entity_id
_entity_poly.type
_entity_poly.pdbx_seq_one_letter_code
_entity_poly.pdbx_strand_id
1 'polypeptide(L)' 'MANKRDYYEVLGVNKNATEDELKKAYRKLAKKYHPDANLDNKEEAEKKFKEVNEAYETLSDPQKRKMYDQ' A
#
# COMPACT_ATOMS: atom_id res chain seq x y z
N MET A 1 -4.57 -21.44 -2.84
CA MET A 1 -4.91 -20.20 -3.50
C MET A 1 -4.33 -19.01 -2.78
N ALA A 2 -3.68 -18.18 -3.50
CA ALA A 2 -3.11 -16.98 -2.92
C ALA A 2 -4.23 -16.02 -2.57
N ASN A 3 -4.29 -15.64 -1.32
CA ASN A 3 -5.32 -14.71 -0.86
C ASN A 3 -4.75 -13.34 -0.61
N LYS A 4 -3.47 -13.16 -0.88
CA LYS A 4 -2.87 -11.86 -0.70
C LYS A 4 -3.25 -10.97 -1.87
N ARG A 5 -3.65 -9.77 -1.55
CA ARG A 5 -3.88 -8.77 -2.57
C ARG A 5 -2.59 -8.41 -3.25
N ASP A 6 -2.69 -8.13 -4.52
CA ASP A 6 -1.60 -7.55 -5.27
C ASP A 6 -1.25 -6.20 -4.63
N TYR A 7 0.02 -5.95 -4.40
CA TYR A 7 0.44 -4.69 -3.80
C TYR A 7 0.03 -3.48 -4.63
N TYR A 8 -0.01 -3.63 -5.95
CA TYR A 8 -0.49 -2.55 -6.81
C TYR A 8 -1.96 -2.28 -6.55
N GLU A 9 -2.74 -3.32 -6.32
CA GLU A 9 -4.15 -3.16 -5.97
C GLU A 9 -4.31 -2.51 -4.61
N VAL A 10 -3.48 -2.89 -3.66
CA VAL A 10 -3.53 -2.31 -2.32
C VAL A 10 -3.34 -0.81 -2.38
N LEU A 11 -2.41 -0.35 -3.21
CA LEU A 11 -2.17 1.08 -3.38
C LEU A 11 -3.11 1.72 -4.40
N GLY A 12 -3.87 0.90 -5.14
CA GLY A 12 -4.81 1.42 -6.14
C GLY A 12 -4.12 2.05 -7.33
N VAL A 13 -3.00 1.48 -7.75
CA VAL A 13 -2.24 1.98 -8.89
C VAL A 13 -2.01 0.88 -9.92
N ASN A 14 -1.57 1.28 -11.09
CA ASN A 14 -1.22 0.34 -12.16
C ASN A 14 0.17 -0.25 -11.92
N LYS A 15 0.41 -1.39 -12.54
CA LYS A 15 1.71 -2.03 -12.48
C LYS A 15 2.81 -1.17 -13.09
N ASN A 16 2.43 -0.26 -13.94
CA ASN A 16 3.36 0.68 -14.60
C ASN A 16 3.52 1.98 -13.82
N ALA A 17 2.98 2.05 -12.61
CA ALA A 17 3.03 3.26 -11.82
C ALA A 17 4.47 3.71 -11.58
N THR A 18 4.69 5.01 -11.69
CA THR A 18 6.00 5.59 -11.39
C THR A 18 6.18 5.69 -9.89
N GLU A 19 7.41 5.96 -9.47
CA GLU A 19 7.69 6.15 -8.05
C GLU A 19 6.85 7.29 -7.47
N ASP A 20 6.68 8.36 -8.23
CA ASP A 20 5.86 9.48 -7.79
C ASP A 20 4.42 9.08 -7.60
N GLU A 21 3.90 8.28 -8.52
CA GLU A 21 2.53 7.80 -8.41
C GLU A 21 2.34 6.90 -7.20
N LEU A 22 3.32 6.04 -6.96
CA LEU A 22 3.28 5.17 -5.79
C LEU A 22 3.30 6.00 -4.50
N LYS A 23 4.14 7.01 -4.47
CA LYS A 23 4.28 7.87 -3.30
C LYS A 23 3.00 8.64 -3.02
N LYS A 24 2.39 9.19 -4.05
CA LYS A 24 1.14 9.92 -3.92
C LYS A 24 0.03 9.01 -3.42
N ALA A 25 -0.07 7.82 -4.01
CA ALA A 25 -1.07 6.85 -3.61
C ALA A 25 -0.89 6.45 -2.16
N TYR A 26 0.36 6.19 -1.77
CA TYR A 26 0.67 5.83 -0.40
C TYR A 26 0.24 6.92 0.59
N ARG A 27 0.62 8.16 0.31
CA ARG A 27 0.27 9.27 1.18
C ARG A 27 -1.23 9.41 1.36
N LYS A 28 -1.96 9.27 0.28
CA LYS A 28 -3.41 9.39 0.30
C LYS A 28 -4.03 8.29 1.16
N LEU A 29 -3.58 7.06 0.97
CA LEU A 29 -4.11 5.94 1.72
C LEU A 29 -3.65 5.95 3.18
N ALA A 30 -2.43 6.41 3.42
CA ALA A 30 -1.94 6.52 4.79
C ALA A 30 -2.79 7.49 5.60
N LYS A 31 -3.18 8.58 5.00
CA LYS A 31 -4.08 9.53 5.67
C LYS A 31 -5.46 8.93 5.89
N LYS A 32 -5.94 8.20 4.91
CA LYS A 32 -7.28 7.61 4.97
C LYS A 32 -7.38 6.55 6.05
N TYR A 33 -6.37 5.73 6.18
CA TYR A 33 -6.40 4.60 7.11
C TYR A 33 -5.62 4.83 8.40
N HIS A 34 -5.19 6.04 8.64
CA HIS A 34 -4.50 6.33 9.89
C HIS A 34 -5.45 6.09 11.06
N PRO A 35 -4.99 5.40 12.13
CA PRO A 35 -5.85 5.12 13.27
C PRO A 35 -6.50 6.35 13.87
N ASP A 36 -5.77 7.46 13.92
CA ASP A 36 -6.30 8.70 14.47
C ASP A 36 -7.45 9.28 13.66
N ALA A 37 -7.51 8.95 12.38
CA ALA A 37 -8.58 9.41 11.50
C ALA A 37 -9.77 8.45 11.48
N ASN A 38 -9.62 7.29 12.12
CA ASN A 38 -10.64 6.24 12.11
C ASN A 38 -10.92 5.74 13.52
N LEU A 39 -11.28 6.64 14.40
CA LEU A 39 -11.49 6.31 15.80
C LEU A 39 -12.57 5.25 16.02
N ASP A 40 -13.54 5.20 15.11
CA ASP A 40 -14.64 4.24 15.21
C ASP A 40 -14.23 2.83 14.79
N ASN A 41 -13.22 2.72 13.95
CA ASN A 41 -12.76 1.44 13.40
C ASN A 41 -11.24 1.32 13.43
N LYS A 42 -10.66 1.57 14.57
CA LYS A 42 -9.21 1.56 14.71
C LYS A 42 -8.57 0.26 14.25
N GLU A 43 -9.14 -0.87 14.66
CA GLU A 43 -8.55 -2.17 14.33
C GLU A 43 -8.50 -2.40 12.83
N GLU A 44 -9.62 -2.10 12.16
CA GLU A 44 -9.69 -2.27 10.73
C GLU A 44 -8.76 -1.31 10.01
N ALA A 45 -8.71 -0.07 10.49
CA ALA A 45 -7.82 0.93 9.94
C ALA A 45 -6.37 0.52 10.09
N GLU A 46 -5.99 -0.02 11.22
CA GLU A 46 -4.64 -0.49 11.46
C GLU A 46 -4.26 -1.61 10.52
N LYS A 47 -5.16 -2.54 10.27
CA LYS A 47 -4.91 -3.63 9.34
C LYS A 47 -4.64 -3.10 7.94
N LYS A 48 -5.48 -2.20 7.49
CA LYS A 48 -5.30 -1.63 6.16
C LYS A 48 -4.07 -0.75 6.08
N PHE A 49 -3.79 -0.04 7.15
CA PHE A 49 -2.60 0.79 7.23
C PHE A 49 -1.34 -0.05 7.10
N LYS A 50 -1.32 -1.20 7.77
CA LYS A 50 -0.20 -2.13 7.66
C LYS A 50 -0.04 -2.66 6.24
N GLU A 51 -1.16 -3.02 5.60
CA GLU A 51 -1.12 -3.49 4.22
C GLU A 51 -0.55 -2.44 3.30
N VAL A 52 -1.00 -1.20 3.47
CA VAL A 52 -0.54 -0.09 2.65
C VAL A 52 0.96 0.14 2.85
N ASN A 53 1.41 0.12 4.10
CA ASN A 53 2.82 0.28 4.40
C ASN A 53 3.67 -0.83 3.78
N GLU A 54 3.21 -2.06 3.90
CA GLU A 54 3.92 -3.20 3.35
C GLU A 54 4.01 -3.12 1.82
N ALA A 55 2.90 -2.77 1.18
CA ALA A 55 2.88 -2.63 -0.26
C ALA A 55 3.82 -1.54 -0.73
N TYR A 56 3.78 -0.40 -0.07
CA TYR A 56 4.64 0.71 -0.45
C TYR A 56 6.11 0.39 -0.20
N GLU A 57 6.41 -0.23 0.93
CA GLU A 57 7.78 -0.61 1.26
C GLU A 57 8.37 -1.49 0.17
N THR A 58 7.58 -2.44 -0.32
CA THR A 58 8.04 -3.34 -1.38
C THR A 58 8.15 -2.62 -2.72
N LEU A 59 7.15 -1.85 -3.08
CA LEU A 59 7.10 -1.24 -4.39
C LEU A 59 7.96 0.01 -4.54
N SER A 60 8.30 0.65 -3.43
CA SER A 60 9.14 1.85 -3.47
C SER A 60 10.62 1.54 -3.59
N ASP A 61 11.02 0.34 -3.25
CA ASP A 61 12.41 -0.09 -3.40
C ASP A 61 12.59 -0.74 -4.76
N PRO A 62 13.46 -0.21 -5.63
CA PRO A 62 13.62 -0.76 -6.98
C PRO A 62 13.96 -2.25 -6.99
N GLN A 63 14.79 -2.68 -6.07
CA GLN A 63 15.19 -4.08 -6.00
C GLN A 63 14.03 -4.96 -5.57
N LYS A 64 13.35 -4.57 -4.51
CA LYS A 64 12.21 -5.33 -4.01
C LYS A 64 11.09 -5.37 -5.02
N ARG A 65 10.86 -4.23 -5.67
CA ARG A 65 9.83 -4.16 -6.70
C ARG A 65 10.14 -5.10 -7.85
N LYS A 66 11.39 -5.12 -8.28
CA LYS A 66 11.82 -6.01 -9.35
C LYS A 66 11.60 -7.47 -8.98
N MET A 67 11.95 -7.84 -7.76
CA MET A 67 11.75 -9.20 -7.28
C MET A 67 10.27 -9.54 -7.18
N TYR A 68 9.49 -8.58 -6.76
CA TYR A 68 8.04 -8.79 -6.65
C TYR A 68 7.41 -9.02 -8.01
N ASP A 69 7.88 -8.30 -9.03
CA ASP A 69 7.32 -8.39 -10.37
C ASP A 69 7.71 -9.66 -11.13
N GLN A 70 8.70 -10.36 -10.64
CA GLN A 70 9.15 -11.59 -11.30
C GLN A 70 8.29 -12.80 -10.98
#